data_fa1e0e31d1fad0b81a834d6b6b0a1c84
#
_entry.id   fa1e0e31d1fad0b81a834d6b6b0a1c84
#
_cell.length_a   1.000
_cell.length_b   1.000
_cell.length_c   1.000
_cell.angle_alpha   90.00
_cell.angle_beta   90.00
_cell.angle_gamma   90.00
#
_symmetry.space_group_name_H-M   'P 1'
#
loop_
_entity.id
_entity.type
_entity.pdbx_description
1 polymer ?
#
loop_
_entity_poly.entity_id
_entity_poly.type
_entity_poly.pdbx_seq_one_letter_code
_entity_poly.pdbx_strand_id
1 'polypeptide(L)'
;MRRNPISNEEVFWNPQESKIDLDALAGVDAIIHLAGAGVGDKRWTKRYKSEILNSRLLGTTTIANAVNELKPKVFISSSAIGWYGETGNRAVTESDRGGDDFLAAVCREWEAAADLVSGVRTVKIRTGLVLEPTGGALGRMLPLFRFGLGGKLGNGKQWWSWITLHDELRAIEFILENQ
;
A
#
# COMPACT_ATOMS: atom_id res chain seq x y z
N MET A 1 -0.80 -14.74 1.43
CA MET A 1 -0.33 -15.26 0.11
C MET A 1 1.19 -15.18 0.01
N ARG A 2 1.88 -16.19 -0.52
CA ARG A 2 3.36 -16.28 -0.64
C ARG A 2 3.77 -17.11 -1.84
N ARG A 3 5.01 -16.86 -2.37
CA ARG A 3 5.58 -17.68 -3.45
C ARG A 3 5.86 -19.13 -3.05
N ASN A 4 6.24 -19.35 -1.80
CA ASN A 4 6.48 -20.69 -1.22
C ASN A 4 5.65 -20.79 0.06
N PRO A 5 4.39 -21.23 -0.01
CA PRO A 5 3.55 -21.45 1.17
C PRO A 5 4.18 -22.51 2.10
N ILE A 6 4.15 -22.22 3.40
CA ILE A 6 4.70 -23.12 4.44
C ILE A 6 3.63 -23.61 5.43
N SER A 7 2.41 -23.14 5.28
CA SER A 7 1.25 -23.57 6.09
C SER A 7 -0.02 -23.60 5.24
N ASN A 8 -1.05 -24.27 5.73
CA ASN A 8 -2.37 -24.32 5.08
C ASN A 8 -3.13 -22.98 5.08
N GLU A 9 -2.64 -21.99 5.85
CA GLU A 9 -3.17 -20.63 5.88
C GLU A 9 -2.52 -19.74 4.81
N GLU A 10 -1.50 -20.23 4.14
CA GLU A 10 -0.77 -19.50 3.12
C GLU A 10 -1.12 -20.00 1.72
N VAL A 11 -1.47 -19.10 0.83
CA VAL A 11 -1.83 -19.39 -0.55
C VAL A 11 -0.69 -19.01 -1.48
N PHE A 12 -0.44 -19.83 -2.51
CA PHE A 12 0.56 -19.54 -3.53
C PHE A 12 0.20 -18.28 -4.31
N TRP A 13 1.19 -17.39 -4.43
CA TRP A 13 1.07 -16.17 -5.19
C TRP A 13 2.41 -15.73 -5.78
N ASN A 14 2.49 -15.63 -7.09
CA ASN A 14 3.65 -15.12 -7.81
C ASN A 14 3.24 -14.03 -8.83
N PRO A 15 3.26 -12.75 -8.45
CA PRO A 15 2.82 -11.68 -9.32
C PRO A 15 3.72 -11.47 -10.55
N GLN A 16 4.98 -11.91 -10.52
CA GLN A 16 5.87 -11.82 -11.69
C GLN A 16 5.45 -12.75 -12.82
N GLU A 17 4.76 -13.84 -12.50
CA GLU A 17 4.20 -14.80 -13.44
C GLU A 17 2.68 -14.67 -13.58
N SER A 18 2.08 -13.66 -12.94
CA SER A 18 0.62 -13.46 -12.86
C SER A 18 -0.11 -14.71 -12.36
N LYS A 19 0.50 -15.44 -11.41
CA LYS A 19 -0.04 -16.70 -10.88
C LYS A 19 -0.52 -16.54 -9.44
N ILE A 20 -1.68 -17.08 -9.18
CA ILE A 20 -2.29 -17.20 -7.84
C ILE A 20 -3.16 -18.46 -7.81
N ASP A 21 -3.18 -19.14 -6.67
CA ASP A 21 -4.04 -20.29 -6.46
C ASP A 21 -5.47 -19.82 -6.13
N LEU A 22 -6.34 -19.84 -7.13
CA LEU A 22 -7.73 -19.40 -7.01
C LEU A 22 -8.59 -20.41 -6.22
N ASP A 23 -8.30 -21.70 -6.33
CA ASP A 23 -9.07 -22.74 -5.64
C ASP A 23 -8.89 -22.61 -4.13
N ALA A 24 -7.68 -22.30 -3.67
CA ALA A 24 -7.40 -22.05 -2.27
C ALA A 24 -8.02 -20.74 -1.73
N LEU A 25 -8.48 -19.86 -2.60
CA LEU A 25 -9.17 -18.59 -2.26
C LEU A 25 -10.69 -18.68 -2.47
N ALA A 26 -11.23 -19.83 -2.88
CA ALA A 26 -12.65 -19.96 -3.15
C ALA A 26 -13.50 -19.64 -1.91
N GLY A 27 -14.52 -18.80 -2.10
CA GLY A 27 -15.45 -18.42 -1.04
C GLY A 27 -14.98 -17.35 -0.07
N VAL A 28 -13.86 -16.65 -0.35
CA VAL A 28 -13.44 -15.50 0.45
C VAL A 28 -14.42 -14.33 0.29
N ASP A 29 -14.80 -13.71 1.41
CA ASP A 29 -15.70 -12.55 1.42
C ASP A 29 -15.00 -11.23 1.10
N ALA A 30 -13.72 -11.12 1.42
CA ALA A 30 -12.94 -9.90 1.23
C ALA A 30 -11.49 -10.20 0.81
N ILE A 31 -10.94 -9.34 -0.02
CA ILE A 31 -9.51 -9.37 -0.35
C ILE A 31 -8.89 -8.01 0.03
N ILE A 32 -7.84 -8.05 0.87
CA ILE A 32 -7.09 -6.89 1.28
C ILE A 32 -5.67 -7.01 0.72
N HIS A 33 -5.27 -6.09 -0.14
CA HIS A 33 -3.97 -6.07 -0.80
C HIS A 33 -3.09 -4.92 -0.31
N LEU A 34 -2.15 -5.23 0.58
CA LEU A 34 -1.22 -4.26 1.18
C LEU A 34 0.24 -4.49 0.71
N ALA A 35 0.46 -5.42 -0.22
CA ALA A 35 1.81 -5.83 -0.58
C ALA A 35 2.48 -4.83 -1.55
N GLY A 36 3.78 -4.62 -1.32
CA GLY A 36 4.64 -3.80 -2.17
C GLY A 36 6.04 -3.68 -1.59
N ALA A 37 7.06 -3.45 -2.41
CA ALA A 37 8.41 -3.18 -1.95
C ALA A 37 8.44 -1.88 -1.13
N GLY A 38 9.12 -1.89 0.02
CA GLY A 38 9.19 -0.73 0.91
C GLY A 38 9.94 0.42 0.26
N VAL A 39 9.34 1.60 0.23
CA VAL A 39 9.96 2.80 -0.40
C VAL A 39 11.21 3.28 0.34
N GLY A 40 11.35 2.96 1.62
CA GLY A 40 12.47 3.34 2.47
C GLY A 40 13.52 2.24 2.70
N ASP A 41 13.44 1.09 2.05
CA ASP A 41 14.30 -0.05 2.38
C ASP A 41 15.68 0.02 1.73
N LYS A 42 15.77 0.64 0.56
CA LYS A 42 17.03 0.77 -0.19
C LYS A 42 17.15 2.17 -0.81
N ARG A 43 18.39 2.53 -1.20
CA ARG A 43 18.63 3.76 -1.96
C ARG A 43 17.89 3.73 -3.30
N TRP A 44 17.31 4.86 -3.72
CA TRP A 44 16.53 5.00 -4.95
C TRP A 44 17.40 5.03 -6.21
N THR A 45 17.98 3.90 -6.55
CA THR A 45 18.59 3.67 -7.88
C THR A 45 17.49 3.47 -8.93
N LYS A 46 17.83 3.56 -10.22
CA LYS A 46 16.89 3.23 -11.31
C LYS A 46 16.28 1.84 -11.13
N ARG A 47 17.10 0.85 -10.77
CA ARG A 47 16.66 -0.53 -10.51
C ARG A 47 15.64 -0.60 -9.35
N TYR A 48 15.94 0.10 -8.25
CA TYR A 48 15.04 0.05 -7.08
C TYR A 48 13.74 0.80 -7.31
N LYS A 49 13.77 1.92 -8.04
CA LYS A 49 12.55 2.61 -8.48
C LYS A 49 11.67 1.69 -9.34
N SER A 50 12.25 0.93 -10.26
CA SER A 50 11.51 -0.08 -11.03
C SER A 50 10.96 -1.20 -10.13
N GLU A 51 11.70 -1.64 -9.10
CA GLU A 51 11.22 -2.62 -8.12
C GLU A 51 10.01 -2.09 -7.34
N ILE A 52 10.06 -0.84 -6.88
CA ILE A 52 8.94 -0.17 -6.19
C ILE A 52 7.69 -0.14 -7.08
N LEU A 53 7.81 0.28 -8.32
CA LEU A 53 6.70 0.34 -9.27
C LEU A 53 6.17 -1.05 -9.59
N ASN A 54 7.03 -1.95 -10.05
CA ASN A 54 6.63 -3.26 -10.55
C ASN A 54 6.05 -4.15 -9.45
N SER A 55 6.53 -4.07 -8.20
CA SER A 55 5.97 -4.83 -7.10
C SER A 55 4.51 -4.49 -6.84
N ARG A 56 4.12 -3.21 -7.05
CA ARG A 56 2.75 -2.73 -6.91
C ARG A 56 1.91 -3.05 -8.14
N LEU A 57 2.37 -2.67 -9.30
CA LEU A 57 1.66 -2.87 -10.56
C LEU A 57 1.35 -4.35 -10.81
N LEU A 58 2.37 -5.21 -10.83
CA LEU A 58 2.18 -6.64 -11.08
C LEU A 58 1.40 -7.32 -9.95
N GLY A 59 1.69 -6.93 -8.69
CA GLY A 59 0.97 -7.46 -7.53
C GLY A 59 -0.51 -7.15 -7.59
N THR A 60 -0.86 -5.90 -7.80
CA THR A 60 -2.25 -5.46 -7.85
C THR A 60 -2.98 -5.98 -9.07
N THR A 61 -2.34 -6.01 -10.25
CA THR A 61 -2.95 -6.61 -11.46
C THR A 61 -3.28 -8.09 -11.24
N THR A 62 -2.35 -8.86 -10.64
CA THR A 62 -2.60 -10.28 -10.36
C THR A 62 -3.77 -10.46 -9.39
N ILE A 63 -3.86 -9.63 -8.34
CA ILE A 63 -4.97 -9.66 -7.39
C ILE A 63 -6.27 -9.18 -8.05
N ALA A 64 -6.25 -8.13 -8.87
CA ALA A 64 -7.43 -7.63 -9.56
C ALA A 64 -8.06 -8.71 -10.47
N ASN A 65 -7.21 -9.48 -11.18
CA ASN A 65 -7.66 -10.61 -11.97
C ASN A 65 -8.32 -11.67 -11.08
N ALA A 66 -7.71 -12.03 -9.95
CA ALA A 66 -8.29 -12.97 -8.99
C ALA A 66 -9.62 -12.47 -8.40
N VAL A 67 -9.71 -11.17 -8.08
CA VAL A 67 -10.97 -10.54 -7.61
C VAL A 67 -12.07 -10.65 -8.68
N ASN A 68 -11.72 -10.45 -9.95
CA ASN A 68 -12.67 -10.60 -11.06
C ASN A 68 -13.19 -12.02 -11.23
N GLU A 69 -12.40 -13.03 -10.89
CA GLU A 69 -12.81 -14.45 -10.93
C GLU A 69 -13.63 -14.82 -9.68
N LEU A 70 -13.11 -14.48 -8.49
CA LEU A 70 -13.66 -14.90 -7.20
C LEU A 70 -14.91 -14.11 -6.77
N LYS A 71 -15.05 -12.87 -7.24
CA LYS A 71 -16.16 -11.95 -6.90
C LYS A 71 -16.42 -11.82 -5.40
N PRO A 72 -15.40 -11.47 -4.58
CA PRO A 72 -15.63 -11.20 -3.16
C PRO A 72 -16.57 -10.00 -2.99
N LYS A 73 -17.10 -9.79 -1.79
CA LYS A 73 -17.96 -8.63 -1.47
C LYS A 73 -17.21 -7.30 -1.57
N VAL A 74 -15.93 -7.31 -1.18
CA VAL A 74 -15.09 -6.12 -1.18
C VAL A 74 -13.64 -6.43 -1.53
N PHE A 75 -13.03 -5.54 -2.29
CA PHE A 75 -11.60 -5.47 -2.55
C PHE A 75 -11.04 -4.18 -1.97
N ILE A 76 -10.08 -4.29 -1.04
CA ILE A 76 -9.36 -3.15 -0.48
C ILE A 76 -7.95 -3.17 -1.03
N SER A 77 -7.59 -2.16 -1.82
CA SER A 77 -6.25 -1.97 -2.36
C SER A 77 -5.54 -0.83 -1.62
N SER A 78 -4.36 -1.10 -1.13
CA SER A 78 -3.50 -0.02 -0.64
C SER A 78 -3.13 0.93 -1.78
N SER A 79 -2.98 2.19 -1.44
CA SER A 79 -2.37 3.27 -2.19
C SER A 79 -1.54 4.10 -1.20
N ALA A 80 -1.26 5.36 -1.45
CA ALA A 80 -0.55 6.21 -0.52
C ALA A 80 -0.85 7.70 -0.77
N ILE A 81 -0.68 8.52 0.27
CA ILE A 81 -0.69 9.99 0.16
C ILE A 81 0.34 10.52 -0.84
N GLY A 82 1.33 9.71 -1.20
CA GLY A 82 2.25 10.01 -2.31
C GLY A 82 1.56 10.30 -3.64
N TRP A 83 0.28 9.92 -3.80
CA TRP A 83 -0.58 10.34 -4.91
C TRP A 83 -0.53 11.84 -5.16
N TYR A 84 -0.56 12.64 -4.09
CA TYR A 84 -0.68 14.10 -4.20
C TYR A 84 0.64 14.80 -4.52
N GLY A 85 1.80 14.14 -4.32
CA GLY A 85 3.11 14.76 -4.48
C GLY A 85 3.36 15.88 -3.47
N GLU A 86 4.17 16.85 -3.85
CA GLU A 86 4.46 18.04 -3.01
C GLU A 86 3.31 19.04 -3.09
N THR A 87 2.63 19.28 -1.98
CA THR A 87 1.46 20.19 -1.89
C THR A 87 1.76 21.48 -1.11
N GLY A 88 2.96 21.61 -0.55
CA GLY A 88 3.30 22.73 0.34
C GLY A 88 2.36 22.78 1.55
N ASN A 89 1.73 23.93 1.76
CA ASN A 89 0.75 24.13 2.84
C ASN A 89 -0.71 23.92 2.39
N ARG A 90 -0.94 23.48 1.16
CA ARG A 90 -2.29 23.25 0.64
C ARG A 90 -2.88 21.96 1.21
N ALA A 91 -4.04 22.07 1.84
CA ALA A 91 -4.84 20.88 2.18
C ALA A 91 -5.36 20.23 0.88
N VAL A 92 -5.37 18.92 0.86
CA VAL A 92 -5.86 18.10 -0.27
C VAL A 92 -6.93 17.13 0.20
N THR A 93 -7.80 16.78 -0.72
CA THR A 93 -8.87 15.80 -0.56
C THR A 93 -8.74 14.69 -1.60
N GLU A 94 -9.56 13.66 -1.51
CA GLU A 94 -9.57 12.54 -2.45
C GLU A 94 -9.91 12.97 -3.90
N SER A 95 -10.61 14.09 -4.08
CA SER A 95 -10.97 14.65 -5.39
C SER A 95 -9.85 15.48 -6.03
N ASP A 96 -8.79 15.81 -5.28
CA ASP A 96 -7.67 16.58 -5.82
C ASP A 96 -6.87 15.74 -6.83
N ARG A 97 -6.35 16.42 -7.85
CA ARG A 97 -5.50 15.77 -8.85
C ARG A 97 -4.20 15.27 -8.23
N GLY A 98 -3.67 14.19 -8.78
CA GLY A 98 -2.36 13.66 -8.40
C GLY A 98 -1.21 14.60 -8.76
N GLY A 99 -0.12 14.46 -8.03
CA GLY A 99 1.14 15.15 -8.29
C GLY A 99 1.89 14.59 -9.49
N ASP A 100 3.06 15.18 -9.79
CA ASP A 100 3.84 14.87 -10.98
C ASP A 100 5.20 14.19 -10.66
N ASP A 101 5.48 13.90 -9.38
CA ASP A 101 6.71 13.23 -8.97
C ASP A 101 6.67 11.70 -9.15
N PHE A 102 7.79 11.05 -8.83
CA PHE A 102 7.93 9.60 -8.99
C PHE A 102 6.92 8.82 -8.14
N LEU A 103 6.67 9.22 -6.88
CA LEU A 103 5.74 8.50 -6.02
C LEU A 103 4.29 8.71 -6.47
N ALA A 104 3.95 9.90 -6.94
CA ALA A 104 2.64 10.16 -7.52
C ALA A 104 2.41 9.32 -8.79
N ALA A 105 3.43 9.17 -9.64
CA ALA A 105 3.36 8.29 -10.79
C ALA A 105 3.15 6.81 -10.37
N VAL A 106 3.88 6.34 -9.35
CA VAL A 106 3.71 4.99 -8.78
C VAL A 106 2.28 4.80 -8.26
N CYS A 107 1.73 5.76 -7.51
CA CYS A 107 0.38 5.66 -6.98
C CYS A 107 -0.68 5.64 -8.09
N ARG A 108 -0.50 6.42 -9.18
CA ARG A 108 -1.42 6.39 -10.33
C ARG A 108 -1.47 5.02 -10.99
N GLU A 109 -0.31 4.43 -11.28
CA GLU A 109 -0.25 3.09 -11.87
C GLU A 109 -0.81 2.02 -10.92
N TRP A 110 -0.56 2.19 -9.63
CA TRP A 110 -1.08 1.29 -8.61
C TRP A 110 -2.61 1.33 -8.53
N GLU A 111 -3.19 2.53 -8.46
CA GLU A 111 -4.65 2.70 -8.42
C GLU A 111 -5.29 2.28 -9.75
N ALA A 112 -4.67 2.57 -10.89
CA ALA A 112 -5.14 2.11 -12.20
C ALA A 112 -5.17 0.57 -12.30
N ALA A 113 -4.20 -0.13 -11.69
CA ALA A 113 -4.23 -1.59 -11.62
C ALA A 113 -5.40 -2.11 -10.74
N ALA A 114 -5.76 -1.41 -9.68
CA ALA A 114 -6.93 -1.75 -8.86
C ALA A 114 -8.25 -1.47 -9.61
N ASP A 115 -8.28 -0.45 -10.47
CA ASP A 115 -9.45 -0.10 -11.31
C ASP A 115 -9.75 -1.13 -12.43
N LEU A 116 -8.89 -2.15 -12.63
CA LEU A 116 -9.19 -3.30 -13.48
C LEU A 116 -10.30 -4.20 -12.91
N VAL A 117 -10.63 -4.04 -11.63
CA VAL A 117 -11.72 -4.79 -10.99
C VAL A 117 -13.06 -4.25 -11.45
N SER A 118 -13.97 -5.16 -11.80
CA SER A 118 -15.34 -4.82 -12.22
C SER A 118 -16.38 -5.61 -11.43
N GLY A 119 -17.49 -4.96 -11.07
CA GLY A 119 -18.61 -5.60 -10.39
C GLY A 119 -18.34 -6.04 -8.95
N VAL A 120 -17.28 -5.52 -8.32
CA VAL A 120 -16.91 -5.71 -6.92
C VAL A 120 -16.67 -4.34 -6.30
N ARG A 121 -17.15 -4.13 -5.08
CA ARG A 121 -16.86 -2.91 -4.33
C ARG A 121 -15.35 -2.79 -4.11
N THR A 122 -14.73 -1.79 -4.72
CA THR A 122 -13.28 -1.57 -4.65
C THR A 122 -12.98 -0.28 -3.87
N VAL A 123 -12.17 -0.39 -2.83
CA VAL A 123 -11.73 0.75 -2.00
C VAL A 123 -10.22 0.89 -2.10
N LYS A 124 -9.75 2.09 -2.46
CA LYS A 124 -8.32 2.44 -2.52
C LYS A 124 -7.97 3.28 -1.32
N ILE A 125 -7.05 2.81 -0.47
CA ILE A 125 -6.66 3.50 0.77
C ILE A 125 -5.37 4.28 0.52
N ARG A 126 -5.43 5.61 0.51
CA ARG A 126 -4.27 6.50 0.39
C ARG A 126 -3.65 6.73 1.76
N THR A 127 -3.04 5.68 2.30
CA THR A 127 -2.45 5.67 3.64
C THR A 127 -1.29 6.65 3.76
N GLY A 128 -1.22 7.36 4.88
CA GLY A 128 -0.09 8.17 5.29
C GLY A 128 1.06 7.34 5.86
N LEU A 129 1.89 7.95 6.68
CA LEU A 129 2.96 7.26 7.39
C LEU A 129 2.38 6.49 8.57
N VAL A 130 2.37 5.17 8.50
CA VAL A 130 1.93 4.32 9.62
C VAL A 130 2.99 4.32 10.71
N LEU A 131 2.60 4.76 11.91
CA LEU A 131 3.48 4.83 13.07
C LEU A 131 3.35 3.56 13.92
N GLU A 132 4.44 2.80 13.98
CA GLU A 132 4.58 1.61 14.80
C GLU A 132 6.00 1.59 15.41
N PRO A 133 6.13 1.49 16.76
CA PRO A 133 7.43 1.54 17.43
C PRO A 133 8.39 0.41 17.04
N THR A 134 7.87 -0.76 16.65
CA THR A 134 8.66 -1.95 16.32
C THR A 134 9.04 -2.03 14.85
N GLY A 135 8.53 -1.13 14.01
CA GLY A 135 8.76 -1.19 12.56
C GLY A 135 8.64 0.15 11.85
N GLY A 136 8.75 0.09 10.53
CA GLY A 136 8.56 1.25 9.66
C GLY A 136 9.50 2.42 9.95
N ALA A 137 9.02 3.64 9.70
CA ALA A 137 9.80 4.85 9.89
C ALA A 137 10.04 5.16 11.38
N LEU A 138 9.01 5.02 12.21
CA LEU A 138 9.14 5.29 13.64
C LEU A 138 10.14 4.35 14.31
N GLY A 139 10.07 3.03 14.03
CA GLY A 139 11.01 2.05 14.58
C GLY A 139 12.47 2.34 14.21
N ARG A 140 12.71 2.91 13.02
CA ARG A 140 14.07 3.34 12.59
C ARG A 140 14.54 4.64 13.28
N MET A 141 13.63 5.53 13.62
CA MET A 141 13.94 6.83 14.22
C MET A 141 14.10 6.74 15.75
N LEU A 142 13.29 5.94 16.41
CA LEU A 142 13.25 5.84 17.87
C LEU A 142 14.61 5.62 18.54
N PRO A 143 15.50 4.73 18.06
CA PRO A 143 16.82 4.57 18.66
C PRO A 143 17.64 5.86 18.67
N LEU A 144 17.62 6.63 17.59
CA LEU A 144 18.33 7.92 17.51
C LEU A 144 17.83 8.90 18.58
N PHE A 145 16.51 9.01 18.77
CA PHE A 145 15.92 9.88 19.79
C PHE A 145 16.23 9.38 21.20
N ARG A 146 16.21 8.06 21.46
CA ARG A 146 16.55 7.48 22.76
C ARG A 146 17.99 7.74 23.17
N PHE A 147 18.92 7.85 22.21
CA PHE A 147 20.31 8.18 22.47
C PHE A 147 20.61 9.69 22.40
N GLY A 148 19.60 10.55 22.34
CA GLY A 148 19.77 12.00 22.25
C GLY A 148 20.32 12.49 20.90
N LEU A 149 20.38 11.62 19.87
CA LEU A 149 20.88 11.93 18.53
C LEU A 149 19.76 12.34 17.57
N GLY A 150 18.50 12.39 18.05
CA GLY A 150 17.37 12.83 17.28
C GLY A 150 17.43 14.34 17.00
N GLY A 151 16.97 14.74 15.82
CA GLY A 151 16.93 16.14 15.42
C GLY A 151 15.94 16.38 14.28
N LYS A 152 15.78 17.67 13.93
CA LYS A 152 14.94 18.05 12.80
C LYS A 152 15.50 17.55 11.48
N LEU A 153 14.64 17.07 10.61
CA LEU A 153 14.98 16.71 9.25
C LEU A 153 14.84 17.94 8.34
N GLY A 154 15.86 18.22 7.53
CA GLY A 154 15.87 19.38 6.64
C GLY A 154 15.65 20.69 7.41
N ASN A 155 14.70 21.52 6.96
CA ASN A 155 14.32 22.76 7.63
C ASN A 155 13.31 22.57 8.77
N GLY A 156 12.78 21.36 8.96
CA GLY A 156 11.80 21.02 10.01
C GLY A 156 10.39 21.58 9.77
N LYS A 157 10.09 22.06 8.55
CA LYS A 157 8.80 22.68 8.21
C LYS A 157 7.93 21.79 7.31
N GLN A 158 8.41 20.60 6.94
CA GLN A 158 7.64 19.67 6.13
C GLN A 158 6.47 19.09 6.91
N TRP A 159 5.33 18.96 6.24
CA TRP A 159 4.19 18.26 6.76
C TRP A 159 4.40 16.74 6.69
N TRP A 160 3.95 16.04 7.74
CA TRP A 160 3.95 14.59 7.81
C TRP A 160 2.53 14.13 8.10
N SER A 161 1.86 13.59 7.12
CA SER A 161 0.60 12.91 7.33
C SER A 161 0.88 11.53 7.88
N TRP A 162 0.39 11.26 9.07
CA TRP A 162 0.62 9.99 9.76
C TRP A 162 -0.67 9.43 10.36
N ILE A 163 -0.66 8.13 10.60
CA ILE A 163 -1.72 7.39 11.28
C ILE A 163 -1.06 6.35 12.19
N THR A 164 -1.67 6.01 13.33
CA THR A 164 -1.18 4.89 14.13
C THR A 164 -1.53 3.56 13.47
N LEU A 165 -0.75 2.50 13.73
CA LEU A 165 -1.10 1.17 13.24
C LEU A 165 -2.49 0.73 13.73
N HIS A 166 -2.83 1.06 14.98
CA HIS A 166 -4.13 0.75 15.56
C HIS A 166 -5.28 1.41 14.78
N ASP A 167 -5.16 2.70 14.46
CA ASP A 167 -6.20 3.42 13.74
C ASP A 167 -6.28 2.99 12.27
N GLU A 168 -5.16 2.63 11.65
CA GLU A 168 -5.15 2.07 10.28
C GLU A 168 -5.90 0.73 10.24
N LEU A 169 -5.69 -0.14 11.23
CA LEU A 169 -6.43 -1.40 11.33
C LEU A 169 -7.93 -1.16 11.52
N ARG A 170 -8.30 -0.24 12.40
CA ARG A 170 -9.72 0.13 12.60
C ARG A 170 -10.35 0.76 11.37
N ALA A 171 -9.60 1.55 10.60
CA ALA A 171 -10.09 2.08 9.33
C ALA A 171 -10.36 0.95 8.31
N ILE A 172 -9.49 -0.05 8.24
CA ILE A 172 -9.70 -1.23 7.39
C ILE A 172 -10.93 -2.03 7.86
N GLU A 173 -11.07 -2.28 9.17
CA GLU A 173 -12.24 -2.95 9.75
C GLU A 173 -13.53 -2.19 9.43
N PHE A 174 -13.52 -0.86 9.60
CA PHE A 174 -14.67 -0.02 9.24
C PHE A 174 -15.06 -0.16 7.77
N ILE A 175 -14.07 -0.21 6.85
CA ILE A 175 -14.33 -0.41 5.42
C ILE A 175 -14.92 -1.79 5.15
N LEU A 176 -14.52 -2.83 5.88
CA LEU A 176 -15.07 -4.19 5.73
C LEU A 176 -16.52 -4.28 6.18
N GLU A 177 -16.87 -3.62 7.28
CA GLU A 177 -18.18 -3.69 7.92
C GLU A 177 -19.21 -2.75 7.30
N ASN A 178 -18.79 -1.65 6.66
CA ASN A 178 -19.66 -0.62 6.13
C ASN A 178 -19.59 -0.56 4.59
N GLN A 179 -20.77 -0.44 3.96
CA GLN A 179 -20.91 -0.34 2.49
C GLN A 179 -20.82 1.10 2.01
#